data_c369d17eb323e3218040384f6c1a7921
#
_entry.id   c369d17eb323e3218040384f6c1a7921
#
_cell.length_a   1.000
_cell.length_b   1.000
_cell.length_c   1.000
_cell.angle_alpha   90.00
_cell.angle_beta   90.00
_cell.angle_gamma   90.00
#
_symmetry.space_group_name_H-M   'P 1'
#
loop_
_entity.id
_entity.type
_entity.pdbx_description
1 polymer ?
#
loop_
_entity_poly.entity_id
_entity_poly.type
_entity_poly.pdbx_seq_one_letter_code
_entity_poly.pdbx_strand_id
1 'polypeptide(L)'
;MKLIIAEKNDAARQIAERLSTGKPKKDKVYNTAIYRFEWKGEECVTIGLAGHILAPDFCDSVLFDKKLGWYSVTEDGEMLPADMPDGLARPPYDTKRKPFLADGISIKGWKLESLPYLTWAPVIKLPAEKELIRSLKNLAKKSDSVIIATDFDREGELIGSDALNKVREVAPDLPVARAQYSSFTKAEITQAFDNLVSLDQNLADAGESRQHIDLIWGAVLTRYLTLAKFGGFGNVRSAGRVQTPTLAIIVERERERMAFVPEDYWQIRGMGAAQGAAEDDRFKIAHKTARFTDKDAAETAYGHVDGAKTATVAAVTKRSRKQQPPTPFATTSLQAAAAAEGISPARTMRIAESLYMAGLISYPRVDNTVYPATLDLGLSLIHISEPTRHA
;
A
#
# COMPACT_ATOMS: atom_id res chain seq x y z
N MET A 1 1.71 -23.08 -26.21
CA MET A 1 2.29 -22.79 -24.87
C MET A 1 1.62 -21.58 -24.27
N LYS A 2 1.12 -21.65 -23.03
CA LYS A 2 0.54 -20.50 -22.30
C LYS A 2 1.64 -19.79 -21.50
N LEU A 3 1.73 -18.47 -21.62
CA LEU A 3 2.63 -17.63 -20.83
C LEU A 3 1.88 -17.11 -19.60
N ILE A 4 2.39 -17.39 -18.41
CA ILE A 4 1.83 -16.91 -17.14
C ILE A 4 2.80 -15.90 -16.54
N ILE A 5 2.32 -14.69 -16.28
CA ILE A 5 3.12 -13.58 -15.76
C ILE A 5 2.74 -13.34 -14.30
N ALA A 6 3.64 -13.62 -13.38
CA ALA A 6 3.50 -13.39 -11.95
C ALA A 6 4.29 -12.15 -11.48
N GLU A 7 3.92 -11.57 -10.37
CA GLU A 7 4.55 -10.35 -9.84
C GLU A 7 6.02 -10.55 -9.42
N LYS A 8 6.33 -11.74 -8.87
CA LYS A 8 7.66 -12.07 -8.34
C LYS A 8 8.06 -13.49 -8.74
N ASN A 9 9.36 -13.76 -8.74
CA ASN A 9 9.87 -15.09 -9.08
C ASN A 9 9.33 -16.20 -8.17
N ASP A 10 9.17 -15.93 -6.85
CA ASP A 10 8.59 -16.91 -5.93
C ASP A 10 7.12 -17.19 -6.22
N ALA A 11 6.35 -16.18 -6.61
CA ALA A 11 4.97 -16.36 -7.06
C ALA A 11 4.91 -17.20 -8.33
N ALA A 12 5.77 -16.93 -9.31
CA ALA A 12 5.86 -17.74 -10.55
C ALA A 12 6.16 -19.20 -10.24
N ARG A 13 7.09 -19.47 -9.33
CA ARG A 13 7.42 -20.83 -8.87
C ARG A 13 6.23 -21.51 -8.19
N GLN A 14 5.59 -20.82 -7.24
CA GLN A 14 4.44 -21.34 -6.49
C GLN A 14 3.25 -21.66 -7.41
N ILE A 15 2.93 -20.79 -8.35
CA ILE A 15 1.88 -21.01 -9.34
C ILE A 15 2.20 -22.28 -10.14
N ALA A 16 3.42 -22.41 -10.65
CA ALA A 16 3.85 -23.60 -11.38
C ALA A 16 3.72 -24.87 -10.54
N GLU A 17 4.14 -24.85 -9.27
CA GLU A 17 4.05 -25.98 -8.34
C GLU A 17 2.59 -26.38 -8.02
N ARG A 18 1.67 -25.40 -7.91
CA ARG A 18 0.25 -25.65 -7.58
C ARG A 18 -0.55 -26.18 -8.75
N LEU A 19 -0.27 -25.69 -9.97
CA LEU A 19 -1.01 -26.08 -11.19
C LEU A 19 -0.46 -27.34 -11.84
N SER A 20 0.83 -27.58 -11.72
CA SER A 20 1.48 -28.70 -12.41
C SER A 20 0.92 -30.06 -11.99
N THR A 21 0.76 -30.94 -12.95
CA THR A 21 0.46 -32.38 -12.73
C THR A 21 1.68 -33.15 -12.23
N GLY A 22 2.90 -32.62 -12.47
CA GLY A 22 4.17 -33.20 -12.06
C GLY A 22 5.09 -32.13 -11.43
N LYS A 23 6.39 -32.39 -11.39
CA LYS A 23 7.36 -31.41 -10.90
C LYS A 23 7.70 -30.38 -11.99
N PRO A 24 7.48 -29.07 -11.77
CA PRO A 24 7.86 -28.02 -12.73
C PRO A 24 9.35 -28.04 -13.02
N LYS A 25 9.72 -27.85 -14.28
CA LYS A 25 11.12 -27.75 -14.71
C LYS A 25 11.57 -26.30 -14.62
N LYS A 26 12.54 -26.02 -13.75
CA LYS A 26 13.19 -24.72 -13.72
C LYS A 26 14.10 -24.58 -14.93
N ASP A 27 14.00 -23.45 -15.62
CA ASP A 27 14.77 -23.12 -16.82
C ASP A 27 15.12 -21.63 -16.80
N LYS A 28 15.80 -21.12 -17.81
CA LYS A 28 16.14 -19.71 -17.95
C LYS A 28 15.94 -19.23 -19.38
N VAL A 29 15.47 -17.99 -19.49
CA VAL A 29 15.51 -17.22 -20.74
C VAL A 29 16.39 -16.01 -20.48
N TYR A 30 17.52 -15.91 -21.20
CA TYR A 30 18.61 -15.04 -20.84
C TYR A 30 19.01 -15.29 -19.38
N ASN A 31 19.01 -14.27 -18.51
CA ASN A 31 19.29 -14.41 -17.07
C ASN A 31 18.04 -14.57 -16.19
N THR A 32 16.85 -14.56 -16.78
CA THR A 32 15.58 -14.64 -16.05
C THR A 32 15.17 -16.09 -15.83
N ALA A 33 14.90 -16.46 -14.58
CA ALA A 33 14.38 -17.77 -14.22
C ALA A 33 12.91 -17.91 -14.68
N ILE A 34 12.60 -19.08 -15.25
CA ILE A 34 11.25 -19.45 -15.66
C ILE A 34 10.95 -20.86 -15.18
N TYR A 35 9.66 -21.23 -15.14
CA TYR A 35 9.24 -22.58 -14.76
C TYR A 35 8.30 -23.12 -15.82
N ARG A 36 8.69 -24.26 -16.44
CA ARG A 36 7.90 -24.97 -17.45
C ARG A 36 7.16 -26.14 -16.81
N PHE A 37 5.91 -26.30 -17.18
CA PHE A 37 5.08 -27.38 -16.67
C PHE A 37 3.91 -27.66 -17.61
N GLU A 38 3.23 -28.75 -17.36
CA GLU A 38 1.99 -29.10 -18.03
C GLU A 38 0.80 -28.87 -17.09
N TRP A 39 -0.22 -28.22 -17.60
CA TRP A 39 -1.49 -28.02 -16.94
C TRP A 39 -2.66 -28.27 -17.88
N LYS A 40 -3.54 -29.24 -17.50
CA LYS A 40 -4.70 -29.67 -18.32
C LYS A 40 -4.33 -30.07 -19.75
N GLY A 41 -3.19 -30.74 -19.95
CA GLY A 41 -2.71 -31.18 -21.25
C GLY A 41 -2.08 -30.07 -22.11
N GLU A 42 -1.88 -28.87 -21.58
CA GLU A 42 -1.25 -27.76 -22.28
C GLU A 42 0.11 -27.40 -21.66
N GLU A 43 1.07 -27.10 -22.52
CA GLU A 43 2.36 -26.59 -22.08
C GLU A 43 2.22 -25.16 -21.54
N CYS A 44 2.70 -24.93 -20.31
CA CYS A 44 2.70 -23.65 -19.62
C CYS A 44 4.11 -23.24 -19.25
N VAL A 45 4.35 -21.92 -19.24
CA VAL A 45 5.57 -21.33 -18.71
C VAL A 45 5.21 -20.15 -17.80
N THR A 46 5.77 -20.14 -16.58
CA THR A 46 5.66 -18.97 -15.70
C THR A 46 6.94 -18.16 -15.71
N ILE A 47 6.78 -16.84 -15.70
CA ILE A 47 7.84 -15.86 -15.47
C ILE A 47 7.44 -14.95 -14.31
N GLY A 48 8.36 -14.71 -13.37
CA GLY A 48 8.17 -13.74 -12.31
C GLY A 48 8.81 -12.41 -12.68
N LEU A 49 8.06 -11.35 -12.53
CA LEU A 49 8.57 -10.00 -12.61
C LEU A 49 9.32 -9.63 -11.31
N ALA A 50 9.99 -8.51 -11.27
CA ALA A 50 10.64 -7.97 -10.06
C ALA A 50 9.78 -6.85 -9.42
N GLY A 51 8.45 -6.95 -9.51
CA GLY A 51 7.52 -5.87 -9.27
C GLY A 51 7.34 -5.03 -10.54
N HIS A 52 7.35 -3.71 -10.42
CA HIS A 52 7.26 -2.81 -11.57
C HIS A 52 8.46 -2.95 -12.51
N ILE A 53 8.20 -3.29 -13.77
CA ILE A 53 9.22 -3.37 -14.83
C ILE A 53 9.43 -2.04 -15.57
N LEU A 54 8.50 -1.12 -15.37
CA LEU A 54 8.56 0.26 -15.83
C LEU A 54 8.54 1.19 -14.62
N ALA A 55 9.23 2.33 -14.74
CA ALA A 55 9.24 3.39 -13.74
C ALA A 55 8.77 4.69 -14.36
N PRO A 56 7.86 5.45 -13.74
CA PRO A 56 7.46 6.75 -14.22
C PRO A 56 8.60 7.77 -14.02
N ASP A 57 8.85 8.60 -15.01
CA ASP A 57 9.78 9.72 -14.94
C ASP A 57 9.28 10.85 -15.84
N PHE A 58 9.88 12.01 -15.71
CA PHE A 58 9.62 13.14 -16.62
C PHE A 58 10.50 13.03 -17.86
N CYS A 59 10.00 13.57 -18.97
CA CYS A 59 10.86 13.87 -20.12
C CYS A 59 11.97 14.86 -19.71
N ASP A 60 13.09 14.86 -20.44
CA ASP A 60 14.26 15.67 -20.12
C ASP A 60 14.00 17.17 -20.17
N SER A 61 13.08 17.58 -21.07
CA SER A 61 12.75 18.97 -21.31
C SER A 61 11.31 19.12 -21.81
N VAL A 62 10.74 20.30 -21.58
CA VAL A 62 9.50 20.74 -22.21
C VAL A 62 9.84 21.86 -23.18
N LEU A 63 9.43 21.70 -24.43
CA LEU A 63 9.72 22.59 -25.55
C LEU A 63 8.44 23.36 -25.91
N PHE A 64 8.60 24.49 -26.58
CA PHE A 64 7.50 25.27 -27.12
C PHE A 64 7.69 25.58 -28.60
N ASP A 65 6.71 25.28 -29.39
CA ASP A 65 6.57 25.73 -30.78
C ASP A 65 5.32 26.58 -30.94
N LYS A 66 5.37 27.60 -31.82
CA LYS A 66 4.23 28.52 -32.04
C LYS A 66 2.99 27.84 -32.65
N LYS A 67 3.21 26.73 -33.38
CA LYS A 67 2.13 25.99 -34.04
C LYS A 67 1.65 24.81 -33.23
N LEU A 68 2.58 24.11 -32.56
CA LEU A 68 2.33 22.89 -31.80
C LEU A 68 1.98 23.16 -30.33
N GLY A 69 2.28 24.37 -29.80
CA GLY A 69 2.19 24.65 -28.36
C GLY A 69 3.35 24.04 -27.57
N TRP A 70 3.06 23.67 -26.34
CA TRP A 70 4.03 23.02 -25.47
C TRP A 70 4.08 21.50 -25.74
N TYR A 71 5.26 20.93 -25.82
CA TYR A 71 5.48 19.51 -26.05
C TYR A 71 6.80 19.04 -25.44
N SER A 72 6.92 17.73 -25.28
CA SER A 72 8.18 17.05 -24.92
C SER A 72 8.55 16.05 -26.01
N VAL A 73 9.82 15.65 -26.06
CA VAL A 73 10.30 14.61 -26.97
C VAL A 73 10.89 13.49 -26.14
N THR A 74 10.47 12.25 -26.39
CA THR A 74 11.02 11.05 -25.76
C THR A 74 12.39 10.72 -26.33
N GLU A 75 13.14 9.81 -25.70
CA GLU A 75 14.42 9.32 -26.21
C GLU A 75 14.30 8.70 -27.62
N ASP A 76 13.15 8.10 -27.93
CA ASP A 76 12.84 7.49 -29.23
C ASP A 76 12.34 8.51 -30.29
N GLY A 77 12.27 9.79 -29.92
CA GLY A 77 11.86 10.87 -30.81
C GLY A 77 10.36 11.09 -30.95
N GLU A 78 9.55 10.42 -30.14
CA GLU A 78 8.10 10.65 -30.07
C GLU A 78 7.79 12.01 -29.44
N MET A 79 6.90 12.78 -30.06
CA MET A 79 6.45 14.07 -29.53
C MET A 79 5.20 13.85 -28.67
N LEU A 80 5.29 14.24 -27.40
CA LEU A 80 4.20 14.18 -26.43
C LEU A 80 3.71 15.61 -26.15
N PRO A 81 2.42 15.92 -26.33
CA PRO A 81 1.86 17.22 -25.96
C PRO A 81 2.00 17.43 -24.44
N ALA A 82 2.34 18.67 -24.06
CA ALA A 82 2.37 19.08 -22.66
C ALA A 82 1.21 20.04 -22.41
N ASP A 83 0.33 19.66 -21.50
CA ASP A 83 -0.90 20.41 -21.18
C ASP A 83 -0.58 21.60 -20.22
N MET A 84 0.19 22.56 -20.73
CA MET A 84 0.60 23.75 -19.98
C MET A 84 -0.54 24.78 -19.94
N PRO A 85 -0.81 25.37 -18.78
CA PRO A 85 -1.85 26.40 -18.67
C PRO A 85 -1.52 27.64 -19.49
N ASP A 86 -2.56 28.23 -20.07
CA ASP A 86 -2.46 29.49 -20.78
C ASP A 86 -1.85 30.58 -19.91
N GLY A 87 -0.93 31.35 -20.48
CA GLY A 87 -0.29 32.49 -19.80
C GLY A 87 0.87 32.07 -18.89
N LEU A 88 1.29 30.81 -18.86
CA LEU A 88 2.52 30.44 -18.17
C LEU A 88 3.72 31.13 -18.85
N ALA A 89 4.37 32.02 -18.12
CA ALA A 89 5.46 32.84 -18.65
C ALA A 89 6.63 31.96 -19.09
N ARG A 90 7.16 32.19 -20.30
CA ARG A 90 8.43 31.58 -20.72
C ARG A 90 9.54 32.12 -19.83
N PRO A 91 10.41 31.25 -19.28
CA PRO A 91 11.61 31.73 -18.61
C PRO A 91 12.46 32.47 -19.65
N PRO A 92 13.17 33.54 -19.21
CA PRO A 92 14.07 34.27 -20.09
C PRO A 92 15.16 33.32 -20.61
N TYR A 93 15.41 33.40 -21.92
CA TYR A 93 16.46 32.65 -22.59
C TYR A 93 17.83 32.98 -21.97
N ASP A 94 18.51 31.99 -21.40
CA ASP A 94 19.87 32.15 -20.88
C ASP A 94 20.91 31.83 -21.96
N THR A 95 21.40 32.88 -22.61
CA THR A 95 22.44 32.77 -23.66
C THR A 95 23.78 32.17 -23.22
N LYS A 96 24.04 32.06 -21.91
CA LYS A 96 25.26 31.49 -21.35
C LYS A 96 25.22 29.99 -21.17
N ARG A 97 24.07 29.37 -21.30
CA ARG A 97 23.89 27.92 -21.23
C ARG A 97 23.63 27.36 -22.62
N LYS A 98 24.46 26.38 -23.01
CA LYS A 98 24.48 25.76 -24.33
C LYS A 98 23.12 25.40 -24.92
N PRO A 99 23.02 25.33 -26.25
CA PRO A 99 21.86 25.57 -27.12
C PRO A 99 20.74 24.55 -27.08
N PHE A 100 20.69 23.68 -26.08
CA PHE A 100 19.64 22.64 -26.00
C PHE A 100 18.24 23.20 -25.72
N LEU A 101 18.10 24.50 -25.42
CA LEU A 101 16.87 25.07 -24.90
C LEU A 101 16.59 26.49 -25.46
N ALA A 102 16.87 26.73 -26.73
CA ALA A 102 16.50 28.01 -27.36
C ALA A 102 15.00 28.29 -27.17
N ASP A 103 14.17 27.24 -27.13
CA ASP A 103 12.70 27.31 -27.08
C ASP A 103 12.07 26.39 -26.00
N GLY A 104 12.80 26.06 -24.91
CA GLY A 104 12.28 25.12 -23.90
C GLY A 104 12.91 25.21 -22.52
N ILE A 105 12.47 24.34 -21.62
CA ILE A 105 12.85 24.28 -20.22
C ILE A 105 13.36 22.90 -19.87
N SER A 106 14.55 22.84 -19.30
CA SER A 106 15.10 21.58 -18.76
C SER A 106 14.36 21.16 -17.49
N ILE A 107 13.81 19.98 -17.51
CA ILE A 107 13.14 19.36 -16.37
C ILE A 107 14.09 18.61 -15.46
N LYS A 108 15.16 18.00 -16.01
CA LYS A 108 16.17 17.26 -15.22
C LYS A 108 16.97 18.17 -14.28
N GLY A 109 17.22 19.42 -14.66
CA GLY A 109 17.92 20.39 -13.80
C GLY A 109 17.07 20.86 -12.61
N TRP A 110 17.62 20.81 -11.41
CA TRP A 110 16.94 21.32 -10.22
C TRP A 110 17.09 22.85 -10.15
N LYS A 111 16.06 23.56 -10.58
CA LYS A 111 15.98 25.02 -10.57
C LYS A 111 14.58 25.45 -10.16
N LEU A 112 14.48 26.55 -9.41
CA LEU A 112 13.19 27.11 -8.99
C LEU A 112 12.33 27.48 -10.19
N GLU A 113 12.94 28.02 -11.25
CA GLU A 113 12.26 28.46 -12.46
C GLU A 113 11.62 27.30 -13.23
N SER A 114 12.12 26.06 -13.09
CA SER A 114 11.56 24.91 -13.76
C SER A 114 10.41 24.22 -13.00
N LEU A 115 10.21 24.55 -11.72
CA LEU A 115 9.21 23.86 -10.88
C LEU A 115 7.76 23.97 -11.39
N PRO A 116 7.28 25.14 -11.86
CA PRO A 116 5.92 25.23 -12.40
C PRO A 116 5.67 24.29 -13.59
N TYR A 117 6.72 24.04 -14.38
CA TYR A 117 6.62 23.19 -15.57
C TYR A 117 6.60 21.71 -15.24
N LEU A 118 7.19 21.29 -14.11
CA LEU A 118 7.10 19.91 -13.62
C LEU A 118 5.65 19.43 -13.40
N THR A 119 4.77 20.34 -12.99
CA THR A 119 3.37 20.01 -12.73
C THR A 119 2.62 19.58 -14.00
N TRP A 120 3.06 20.08 -15.16
CA TRP A 120 2.40 19.89 -16.46
C TRP A 120 3.24 19.09 -17.47
N ALA A 121 4.49 18.76 -17.09
CA ALA A 121 5.36 17.99 -17.95
C ALA A 121 4.80 16.57 -18.15
N PRO A 122 4.84 16.03 -19.36
CA PRO A 122 4.45 14.65 -19.60
C PRO A 122 5.27 13.67 -18.75
N VAL A 123 4.58 12.72 -18.15
CA VAL A 123 5.18 11.59 -17.45
C VAL A 123 5.28 10.43 -18.44
N ILE A 124 6.47 9.85 -18.53
CA ILE A 124 6.77 8.70 -19.39
C ILE A 124 7.13 7.50 -18.54
N LYS A 125 6.95 6.30 -19.09
CA LYS A 125 7.34 5.05 -18.44
C LYS A 125 8.67 4.55 -19.01
N LEU A 126 9.73 4.64 -18.22
CA LEU A 126 11.06 4.16 -18.60
C LEU A 126 11.27 2.70 -18.17
N PRO A 127 11.96 1.87 -18.98
CA PRO A 127 12.32 0.51 -18.62
C PRO A 127 13.22 0.46 -17.39
N ALA A 128 12.70 -0.05 -16.26
CA ALA A 128 13.47 -0.29 -15.03
C ALA A 128 14.27 -1.61 -15.13
N GLU A 129 13.67 -2.64 -15.74
CA GLU A 129 14.20 -4.01 -15.78
C GLU A 129 14.38 -4.48 -17.24
N LYS A 130 15.37 -3.92 -17.96
CA LYS A 130 15.59 -4.16 -19.41
C LYS A 130 15.76 -5.63 -19.78
N GLU A 131 16.53 -6.41 -19.01
CA GLU A 131 16.75 -7.84 -19.29
C GLU A 131 15.48 -8.67 -19.09
N LEU A 132 14.71 -8.35 -18.04
CA LEU A 132 13.43 -9.00 -17.76
C LEU A 132 12.41 -8.73 -18.87
N ILE A 133 12.31 -7.48 -19.32
CA ILE A 133 11.47 -7.08 -20.46
C ILE A 133 11.87 -7.84 -21.72
N ARG A 134 13.17 -7.98 -21.98
CA ARG A 134 13.67 -8.77 -23.10
C ARG A 134 13.25 -10.25 -23.00
N SER A 135 13.36 -10.82 -21.82
CA SER A 135 12.93 -12.22 -21.55
C SER A 135 11.45 -12.39 -21.76
N LEU A 136 10.63 -11.46 -21.23
CA LEU A 136 9.18 -11.43 -21.39
C LEU A 136 8.77 -11.39 -22.87
N LYS A 137 9.35 -10.48 -23.66
CA LYS A 137 9.11 -10.36 -25.09
C LYS A 137 9.50 -11.61 -25.88
N ASN A 138 10.60 -12.28 -25.49
CA ASN A 138 11.02 -13.52 -26.14
C ASN A 138 10.03 -14.66 -25.88
N LEU A 139 9.50 -14.75 -24.64
CA LEU A 139 8.48 -15.76 -24.30
C LEU A 139 7.16 -15.47 -25.01
N ALA A 140 6.72 -14.21 -25.04
CA ALA A 140 5.47 -13.80 -25.69
C ALA A 140 5.43 -14.21 -27.17
N LYS A 141 6.53 -14.03 -27.92
CA LYS A 141 6.62 -14.45 -29.34
C LYS A 141 6.43 -15.94 -29.57
N LYS A 142 6.58 -16.76 -28.52
CA LYS A 142 6.48 -18.24 -28.60
C LYS A 142 5.22 -18.78 -27.95
N SER A 143 4.36 -17.90 -27.47
CA SER A 143 3.16 -18.23 -26.72
C SER A 143 1.90 -18.03 -27.56
N ASP A 144 0.87 -18.82 -27.26
CA ASP A 144 -0.45 -18.76 -27.91
C ASP A 144 -1.45 -17.92 -27.09
N SER A 145 -1.15 -17.68 -25.82
CA SER A 145 -1.93 -16.84 -24.91
C SER A 145 -1.12 -16.37 -23.71
N VAL A 146 -1.60 -15.32 -23.04
CA VAL A 146 -1.02 -14.77 -21.83
C VAL A 146 -2.04 -14.81 -20.69
N ILE A 147 -1.60 -15.21 -19.52
CA ILE A 147 -2.38 -15.10 -18.28
C ILE A 147 -1.60 -14.19 -17.30
N ILE A 148 -2.20 -13.08 -16.94
CA ILE A 148 -1.69 -12.19 -15.90
C ILE A 148 -2.07 -12.78 -14.54
N ALA A 149 -1.09 -13.04 -13.69
CA ALA A 149 -1.24 -13.66 -12.37
C ALA A 149 -0.42 -12.91 -11.30
N THR A 150 -0.49 -11.59 -11.36
CA THR A 150 0.05 -10.67 -10.35
C THR A 150 -0.87 -10.63 -9.12
N ASP A 151 -0.43 -10.07 -8.00
CA ASP A 151 -1.25 -9.92 -6.79
C ASP A 151 -2.57 -9.17 -7.08
N PHE A 152 -3.62 -9.47 -6.32
CA PHE A 152 -4.94 -8.89 -6.57
C PHE A 152 -5.11 -7.57 -5.82
N ASP A 153 -4.37 -6.57 -6.26
CA ASP A 153 -4.51 -5.17 -5.84
C ASP A 153 -4.20 -4.21 -7.00
N ARG A 154 -4.32 -2.90 -6.78
CA ARG A 154 -4.09 -1.88 -7.82
C ARG A 154 -2.65 -1.86 -8.33
N GLU A 155 -1.66 -2.17 -7.49
CA GLU A 155 -0.25 -2.24 -7.89
C GLU A 155 -0.01 -3.47 -8.77
N GLY A 156 -0.54 -4.63 -8.38
CA GLY A 156 -0.47 -5.85 -9.18
C GLY A 156 -1.20 -5.73 -10.52
N GLU A 157 -2.33 -5.03 -10.57
CA GLU A 157 -3.06 -4.79 -11.82
C GLU A 157 -2.27 -3.85 -12.75
N LEU A 158 -1.63 -2.81 -12.20
CA LEU A 158 -0.74 -1.94 -12.97
C LEU A 158 0.50 -2.68 -13.49
N ILE A 159 1.15 -3.50 -12.63
CA ILE A 159 2.29 -4.35 -13.05
C ILE A 159 1.87 -5.27 -14.19
N GLY A 160 0.69 -5.87 -14.09
CA GLY A 160 0.12 -6.73 -15.13
C GLY A 160 -0.14 -5.98 -16.44
N SER A 161 -0.72 -4.78 -16.36
CA SER A 161 -0.98 -3.90 -17.50
C SER A 161 0.32 -3.45 -18.18
N ASP A 162 1.32 -3.03 -17.42
CA ASP A 162 2.63 -2.66 -17.95
C ASP A 162 3.34 -3.82 -18.64
N ALA A 163 3.27 -5.01 -18.06
CA ALA A 163 3.81 -6.23 -18.69
C ALA A 163 3.08 -6.56 -19.99
N LEU A 164 1.74 -6.46 -20.01
CA LEU A 164 0.93 -6.67 -21.18
C LEU A 164 1.27 -5.69 -22.29
N ASN A 165 1.46 -4.41 -21.98
CA ASN A 165 1.87 -3.41 -22.97
C ASN A 165 3.21 -3.81 -23.63
N LYS A 166 4.17 -4.32 -22.84
CA LYS A 166 5.46 -4.82 -23.41
C LYS A 166 5.30 -6.10 -24.21
N VAL A 167 4.34 -6.94 -23.88
CA VAL A 167 3.99 -8.13 -24.68
C VAL A 167 3.40 -7.71 -26.01
N ARG A 168 2.46 -6.77 -26.03
CA ARG A 168 1.78 -6.27 -27.24
C ARG A 168 2.71 -5.59 -28.24
N GLU A 169 3.84 -5.06 -27.80
CA GLU A 169 4.87 -4.51 -28.71
C GLU A 169 5.45 -5.58 -29.68
N VAL A 170 5.35 -6.88 -29.34
CA VAL A 170 5.92 -7.99 -30.13
C VAL A 170 4.90 -9.06 -30.53
N ALA A 171 3.75 -9.08 -29.90
CA ALA A 171 2.63 -10.00 -30.14
C ALA A 171 1.29 -9.30 -29.85
N PRO A 172 0.85 -8.38 -30.75
CA PRO A 172 -0.28 -7.49 -30.51
C PRO A 172 -1.61 -8.23 -30.33
N ASP A 173 -1.82 -9.33 -31.07
CA ASP A 173 -3.08 -10.07 -31.11
C ASP A 173 -3.15 -11.24 -30.13
N LEU A 174 -2.16 -11.36 -29.22
CA LEU A 174 -2.09 -12.47 -28.29
C LEU A 174 -3.27 -12.42 -27.29
N PRO A 175 -4.10 -13.47 -27.18
CA PRO A 175 -5.19 -13.52 -26.21
C PRO A 175 -4.68 -13.35 -24.78
N VAL A 176 -5.38 -12.54 -24.00
CA VAL A 176 -4.99 -12.20 -22.61
C VAL A 176 -6.15 -12.48 -21.67
N ALA A 177 -5.82 -13.06 -20.51
CA ALA A 177 -6.73 -13.26 -19.41
C ALA A 177 -6.04 -12.96 -18.07
N ARG A 178 -6.83 -12.81 -17.01
CA ARG A 178 -6.39 -12.49 -15.65
C ARG A 178 -6.81 -13.58 -14.68
N ALA A 179 -5.88 -14.12 -13.90
CA ALA A 179 -6.16 -15.00 -12.78
C ALA A 179 -6.15 -14.18 -11.48
N GLN A 180 -7.29 -14.12 -10.77
CA GLN A 180 -7.44 -13.40 -9.51
C GLN A 180 -7.49 -14.39 -8.34
N TYR A 181 -6.59 -14.26 -7.39
CA TYR A 181 -6.51 -15.13 -6.21
C TYR A 181 -6.15 -14.29 -4.96
N SER A 182 -6.65 -14.73 -3.82
CA SER A 182 -6.42 -14.08 -2.52
C SER A 182 -5.48 -14.87 -1.63
N SER A 183 -5.12 -16.10 -2.01
CA SER A 183 -4.15 -16.92 -1.29
C SER A 183 -3.40 -17.87 -2.23
N PHE A 184 -2.23 -18.36 -1.79
CA PHE A 184 -1.43 -19.35 -2.53
C PHE A 184 -1.80 -20.80 -2.16
N THR A 185 -3.03 -21.08 -1.71
CA THR A 185 -3.48 -22.46 -1.58
C THR A 185 -3.68 -23.12 -2.94
N LYS A 186 -3.47 -24.45 -3.03
CA LYS A 186 -3.68 -25.17 -4.29
C LYS A 186 -5.11 -25.01 -4.81
N ALA A 187 -6.09 -25.09 -3.92
CA ALA A 187 -7.50 -24.96 -4.26
C ALA A 187 -7.81 -23.62 -4.91
N GLU A 188 -7.37 -22.51 -4.28
CA GLU A 188 -7.65 -21.16 -4.76
C GLU A 188 -6.92 -20.83 -6.06
N ILE A 189 -5.63 -21.19 -6.16
CA ILE A 189 -4.89 -21.02 -7.42
C ILE A 189 -5.56 -21.81 -8.56
N THR A 190 -5.94 -23.08 -8.33
CA THR A 190 -6.63 -23.86 -9.34
C THR A 190 -7.95 -23.21 -9.75
N GLN A 191 -8.76 -22.77 -8.78
CA GLN A 191 -10.02 -22.11 -9.03
C GLN A 191 -9.84 -20.79 -9.81
N ALA A 192 -8.85 -19.98 -9.47
CA ALA A 192 -8.55 -18.73 -10.16
C ALA A 192 -8.16 -18.95 -11.64
N PHE A 193 -7.41 -20.01 -11.92
CA PHE A 193 -7.02 -20.38 -13.28
C PHE A 193 -8.13 -21.09 -14.07
N ASP A 194 -9.12 -21.66 -13.39
CA ASP A 194 -10.32 -22.21 -14.01
C ASP A 194 -11.36 -21.14 -14.33
N ASN A 195 -11.32 -20.00 -13.61
CA ASN A 195 -12.27 -18.90 -13.73
C ASN A 195 -11.54 -17.59 -14.09
N LEU A 196 -10.84 -17.61 -15.23
CA LEU A 196 -10.12 -16.42 -15.71
C LEU A 196 -11.08 -15.28 -16.04
N VAL A 197 -10.67 -14.06 -15.74
CA VAL A 197 -11.40 -12.82 -15.99
C VAL A 197 -10.61 -11.90 -16.93
N SER A 198 -11.16 -10.73 -17.26
CA SER A 198 -10.43 -9.67 -17.95
C SER A 198 -9.57 -8.87 -16.97
N LEU A 199 -8.49 -8.27 -17.48
CA LEU A 199 -7.72 -7.30 -16.71
C LEU A 199 -8.61 -6.08 -16.38
N ASP A 200 -8.54 -5.59 -15.16
CA ASP A 200 -9.26 -4.39 -14.73
C ASP A 200 -8.43 -3.14 -15.01
N GLN A 201 -8.70 -2.54 -16.17
CA GLN A 201 -7.97 -1.33 -16.59
C GLN A 201 -8.22 -0.16 -15.64
N ASN A 202 -9.43 -0.02 -15.04
CA ASN A 202 -9.71 1.06 -14.10
C ASN A 202 -8.86 0.93 -12.83
N LEU A 203 -8.66 -0.31 -12.37
CA LEU A 203 -7.81 -0.58 -11.21
C LEU A 203 -6.32 -0.32 -11.53
N ALA A 204 -5.87 -0.67 -12.74
CA ALA A 204 -4.52 -0.35 -13.23
C ALA A 204 -4.31 1.17 -13.32
N ASP A 205 -5.28 1.91 -13.89
CA ASP A 205 -5.25 3.37 -14.01
C ASP A 205 -5.22 4.07 -12.65
N ALA A 206 -5.91 3.52 -11.64
CA ALA A 206 -5.83 4.00 -10.26
C ALA A 206 -4.41 3.82 -9.66
N GLY A 207 -3.74 2.71 -9.98
CA GLY A 207 -2.34 2.49 -9.63
C GLY A 207 -1.41 3.50 -10.31
N GLU A 208 -1.59 3.70 -11.61
CA GLU A 208 -0.80 4.65 -12.42
C GLU A 208 -0.99 6.10 -11.95
N SER A 209 -2.23 6.52 -11.72
CA SER A 209 -2.54 7.85 -11.19
C SER A 209 -1.84 8.10 -9.85
N ARG A 210 -1.77 7.09 -8.99
CA ARG A 210 -1.01 7.16 -7.74
C ARG A 210 0.48 7.38 -7.99
N GLN A 211 1.08 6.65 -8.93
CA GLN A 211 2.50 6.82 -9.28
C GLN A 211 2.78 8.22 -9.83
N HIS A 212 1.90 8.75 -10.68
CA HIS A 212 2.01 10.11 -11.22
C HIS A 212 1.94 11.17 -10.11
N ILE A 213 0.97 11.05 -9.19
CA ILE A 213 0.86 11.95 -8.04
C ILE A 213 2.12 11.87 -7.17
N ASP A 214 2.61 10.67 -6.87
CA ASP A 214 3.82 10.50 -6.05
C ASP A 214 5.05 11.12 -6.72
N LEU A 215 5.20 10.97 -8.04
CA LEU A 215 6.29 11.57 -8.81
C LEU A 215 6.21 13.11 -8.81
N ILE A 216 5.07 13.67 -9.24
CA ILE A 216 4.90 15.11 -9.40
C ILE A 216 4.98 15.81 -8.05
N TRP A 217 4.21 15.36 -7.07
CA TRP A 217 4.21 15.91 -5.72
C TRP A 217 5.59 15.83 -5.06
N GLY A 218 6.20 14.65 -5.12
CA GLY A 218 7.52 14.42 -4.57
C GLY A 218 8.59 15.29 -5.22
N ALA A 219 8.61 15.39 -6.54
CA ALA A 219 9.59 16.18 -7.28
C ALA A 219 9.42 17.69 -7.01
N VAL A 220 8.21 18.22 -7.15
CA VAL A 220 7.95 19.66 -6.97
C VAL A 220 8.27 20.10 -5.55
N LEU A 221 7.72 19.44 -4.52
CA LEU A 221 7.92 19.86 -3.14
C LEU A 221 9.34 19.61 -2.64
N THR A 222 9.94 18.47 -2.98
CA THR A 222 11.33 18.18 -2.60
C THR A 222 12.29 19.21 -3.20
N ARG A 223 12.14 19.51 -4.49
CA ARG A 223 12.99 20.50 -5.15
C ARG A 223 12.74 21.90 -4.60
N TYR A 224 11.48 22.29 -4.39
CA TYR A 224 11.14 23.58 -3.80
C TYR A 224 11.78 23.78 -2.41
N LEU A 225 11.55 22.83 -1.50
CA LEU A 225 12.11 22.90 -0.15
C LEU A 225 13.64 22.96 -0.16
N THR A 226 14.25 22.12 -0.99
CA THR A 226 15.71 22.05 -1.09
C THR A 226 16.31 23.35 -1.63
N LEU A 227 15.73 23.91 -2.68
CA LEU A 227 16.30 25.07 -3.38
C LEU A 227 15.94 26.39 -2.70
N ALA A 228 14.67 26.55 -2.27
CA ALA A 228 14.19 27.81 -1.72
C ALA A 228 14.59 28.06 -0.26
N LYS A 229 14.66 27.00 0.54
CA LYS A 229 14.81 27.14 2.00
C LYS A 229 16.14 26.62 2.55
N PHE A 230 16.70 25.58 1.96
CA PHE A 230 17.83 24.86 2.53
C PHE A 230 19.16 25.00 1.73
N GLY A 231 19.22 25.92 0.78
CA GLY A 231 20.48 26.32 0.12
C GLY A 231 21.06 25.33 -0.88
N GLY A 232 20.26 24.39 -1.39
CA GLY A 232 20.64 23.55 -2.53
C GLY A 232 21.15 22.13 -2.21
N PHE A 233 21.93 21.56 -3.11
CA PHE A 233 22.21 20.13 -3.18
C PHE A 233 22.86 19.44 -1.96
N GLY A 234 23.49 20.15 -1.05
CA GLY A 234 24.06 19.57 0.17
C GLY A 234 23.04 19.17 1.23
N ASN A 235 21.80 19.65 1.13
CA ASN A 235 20.74 19.51 2.13
C ASN A 235 19.38 19.13 1.51
N VAL A 236 19.33 18.06 0.76
CA VAL A 236 18.06 17.59 0.17
C VAL A 236 17.01 17.33 1.23
N ARG A 237 15.87 18.00 1.12
CA ARG A 237 14.70 17.84 1.99
C ARG A 237 13.57 17.21 1.23
N SER A 238 13.42 15.90 1.39
CA SER A 238 12.36 15.19 0.70
C SER A 238 10.99 15.50 1.32
N ALA A 239 10.00 15.65 0.46
CA ALA A 239 8.59 15.71 0.80
C ALA A 239 7.86 14.65 -0.02
N GLY A 240 6.80 14.09 0.54
CA GLY A 240 6.05 13.03 -0.14
C GLY A 240 4.64 12.94 0.39
N ARG A 241 3.79 12.34 -0.40
CA ARG A 241 2.36 12.18 -0.13
C ARG A 241 2.06 11.47 1.21
N VAL A 242 2.92 10.58 1.66
CA VAL A 242 2.76 9.84 2.92
C VAL A 242 3.55 10.50 4.04
N GLN A 243 4.85 10.75 3.83
CA GLN A 243 5.74 11.26 4.89
C GLN A 243 5.35 12.66 5.40
N THR A 244 4.88 13.54 4.51
CA THR A 244 4.53 14.92 4.91
C THR A 244 3.27 14.96 5.80
N PRO A 245 2.14 14.31 5.46
CA PRO A 245 0.99 14.22 6.36
C PRO A 245 1.30 13.48 7.66
N THR A 246 2.12 12.44 7.61
CA THR A 246 2.52 11.71 8.83
C THR A 246 3.30 12.62 9.78
N LEU A 247 4.24 13.41 9.26
CA LEU A 247 4.94 14.41 10.06
C LEU A 247 4.00 15.47 10.61
N ALA A 248 3.02 15.92 9.81
CA ALA A 248 2.02 16.91 10.26
C ALA A 248 1.23 16.41 11.47
N ILE A 249 0.77 15.17 11.48
CA ILE A 249 0.06 14.54 12.61
C ILE A 249 0.93 14.58 13.88
N ILE A 250 2.22 14.25 13.76
CA ILE A 250 3.15 14.28 14.91
C ILE A 250 3.34 15.71 15.42
N VAL A 251 3.51 16.66 14.50
CA VAL A 251 3.69 18.08 14.86
C VAL A 251 2.43 18.66 15.51
N GLU A 252 1.25 18.33 15.02
CA GLU A 252 -0.03 18.74 15.61
C GLU A 252 -0.17 18.19 17.02
N ARG A 253 0.10 16.90 17.21
CA ARG A 253 0.08 16.29 18.54
C ARG A 253 1.06 16.92 19.52
N GLU A 254 2.26 17.25 19.05
CA GLU A 254 3.25 17.95 19.87
C GLU A 254 2.81 19.38 20.24
N ARG A 255 2.18 20.10 19.31
CA ARG A 255 1.59 21.42 19.59
C ARG A 255 0.49 21.34 20.64
N GLU A 256 -0.41 20.34 20.54
CA GLU A 256 -1.42 20.10 21.58
C GLU A 256 -0.76 19.84 22.94
N ARG A 257 0.30 19.00 22.96
CA ARG A 257 1.04 18.72 24.19
C ARG A 257 1.68 19.99 24.79
N MET A 258 2.26 20.85 23.95
CA MET A 258 2.87 22.11 24.39
C MET A 258 1.83 23.14 24.85
N ALA A 259 0.65 23.11 24.27
CA ALA A 259 -0.45 23.99 24.65
C ALA A 259 -1.26 23.48 25.84
N PHE A 260 -1.00 22.24 26.29
CA PHE A 260 -1.74 21.63 27.38
C PHE A 260 -1.45 22.36 28.70
N VAL A 261 -2.50 22.90 29.30
CA VAL A 261 -2.47 23.51 30.64
C VAL A 261 -3.06 22.49 31.60
N PRO A 262 -2.30 21.99 32.59
CA PRO A 262 -2.84 21.10 33.61
C PRO A 262 -3.89 21.82 34.44
N GLU A 263 -5.02 21.16 34.67
CA GLU A 263 -6.10 21.59 35.54
C GLU A 263 -6.27 20.61 36.69
N ASP A 264 -6.39 21.12 37.89
CA ASP A 264 -6.67 20.30 39.06
C ASP A 264 -8.13 19.79 39.04
N TYR A 265 -8.32 18.58 39.47
CA TYR A 265 -9.67 18.03 39.67
C TYR A 265 -9.69 17.14 40.92
N TRP A 266 -10.85 17.03 41.50
CA TRP A 266 -11.07 16.23 42.70
C TRP A 266 -12.01 15.07 42.39
N GLN A 267 -11.77 13.95 43.09
CA GLN A 267 -12.59 12.75 42.99
C GLN A 267 -12.90 12.22 44.38
N ILE A 268 -14.17 11.90 44.62
CA ILE A 268 -14.58 11.25 45.84
C ILE A 268 -14.68 9.76 45.58
N ARG A 269 -13.89 8.99 46.31
CA ARG A 269 -13.83 7.53 46.22
C ARG A 269 -13.92 6.92 47.62
N GLY A 270 -14.56 5.77 47.73
CA GLY A 270 -14.63 5.00 48.96
C GLY A 270 -14.50 3.51 48.72
N MET A 271 -14.44 2.77 49.79
CA MET A 271 -14.49 1.32 49.77
C MET A 271 -15.69 0.90 50.60
N GLY A 272 -16.49 -0.04 50.10
CA GLY A 272 -17.62 -0.62 50.77
C GLY A 272 -17.53 -2.14 50.79
N ALA A 273 -18.24 -2.75 51.75
CA ALA A 273 -18.43 -4.19 51.83
C ALA A 273 -19.89 -4.48 52.18
N ALA A 274 -20.47 -5.56 51.71
CA ALA A 274 -21.77 -6.00 52.16
C ALA A 274 -21.70 -6.42 53.65
N GLN A 275 -22.83 -6.27 54.36
CA GLN A 275 -22.86 -6.66 55.77
C GLN A 275 -22.56 -8.15 55.92
N GLY A 276 -21.55 -8.48 56.70
CA GLY A 276 -21.07 -9.87 56.91
C GLY A 276 -20.14 -10.40 55.81
N ALA A 277 -19.71 -9.57 54.84
CA ALA A 277 -18.76 -9.96 53.82
C ALA A 277 -17.31 -10.11 54.36
N ALA A 278 -16.51 -11.00 53.76
CA ALA A 278 -15.11 -11.10 54.03
C ALA A 278 -14.33 -9.88 53.60
N GLU A 279 -13.10 -9.70 54.11
CA GLU A 279 -12.29 -8.51 53.79
C GLU A 279 -11.94 -8.39 52.32
N ASP A 280 -11.82 -9.52 51.62
CA ASP A 280 -11.53 -9.59 50.19
C ASP A 280 -12.75 -9.24 49.27
N ASP A 281 -13.96 -9.18 49.84
CA ASP A 281 -15.19 -8.87 49.12
C ASP A 281 -15.50 -7.37 49.07
N ARG A 282 -14.52 -6.51 49.35
CA ARG A 282 -14.68 -5.07 49.29
C ARG A 282 -14.80 -4.57 47.84
N PHE A 283 -15.71 -3.65 47.57
CA PHE A 283 -15.91 -3.02 46.28
C PHE A 283 -15.63 -1.52 46.33
N LYS A 284 -15.21 -0.97 45.19
CA LYS A 284 -14.94 0.46 45.03
C LYS A 284 -16.24 1.22 44.85
N ILE A 285 -16.38 2.31 45.60
CA ILE A 285 -17.48 3.26 45.48
C ILE A 285 -16.89 4.54 44.87
N ALA A 286 -17.60 5.15 43.93
CA ALA A 286 -17.23 6.43 43.34
C ALA A 286 -18.46 7.37 43.38
N HIS A 287 -18.19 8.64 43.54
CA HIS A 287 -19.24 9.66 43.46
C HIS A 287 -19.85 9.72 42.07
N LYS A 288 -21.12 10.08 41.93
CA LYS A 288 -21.84 10.23 40.65
C LYS A 288 -21.11 11.18 39.71
N THR A 289 -20.61 12.31 40.23
CA THR A 289 -19.72 13.24 39.52
C THR A 289 -18.32 12.66 39.51
N ALA A 290 -17.87 12.16 38.35
CA ALA A 290 -16.58 11.46 38.21
C ALA A 290 -15.37 12.37 38.47
N ARG A 291 -15.50 13.66 38.16
CA ARG A 291 -14.47 14.69 38.41
C ARG A 291 -15.15 16.01 38.78
N PHE A 292 -14.70 16.63 39.83
CA PHE A 292 -15.05 17.99 40.23
C PHE A 292 -13.92 18.92 39.75
N THR A 293 -14.24 19.93 39.01
CA THR A 293 -13.30 21.01 38.60
C THR A 293 -13.30 22.18 39.58
N ASP A 294 -14.29 22.21 40.47
CA ASP A 294 -14.40 23.19 41.55
C ASP A 294 -14.13 22.50 42.89
N LYS A 295 -13.18 23.02 43.66
CA LYS A 295 -12.74 22.50 44.95
C LYS A 295 -13.86 22.59 45.98
N ASP A 296 -14.54 23.73 46.06
CA ASP A 296 -15.56 23.98 47.08
C ASP A 296 -16.77 23.03 46.89
N ALA A 297 -17.12 22.78 45.59
CA ALA A 297 -18.13 21.81 45.24
C ALA A 297 -17.72 20.34 45.63
N ALA A 298 -16.42 20.03 45.46
CA ALA A 298 -15.88 18.75 45.86
C ALA A 298 -15.90 18.58 47.40
N GLU A 299 -15.47 19.59 48.13
CA GLU A 299 -15.45 19.59 49.61
C GLU A 299 -16.87 19.51 50.18
N THR A 300 -17.79 20.26 49.60
CA THR A 300 -19.23 20.21 50.00
C THR A 300 -19.79 18.79 49.80
N ALA A 301 -19.55 18.19 48.64
CA ALA A 301 -19.98 16.85 48.34
C ALA A 301 -19.31 15.78 49.24
N TYR A 302 -18.04 15.97 49.56
CA TYR A 302 -17.30 15.10 50.48
C TYR A 302 -17.88 15.22 51.91
N GLY A 303 -18.16 16.44 52.38
CA GLY A 303 -18.76 16.65 53.72
C GLY A 303 -20.09 15.94 53.94
N HIS A 304 -20.88 15.69 52.88
CA HIS A 304 -22.11 14.92 52.97
C HIS A 304 -21.87 13.41 53.19
N VAL A 305 -20.73 12.88 52.91
CA VAL A 305 -20.39 11.46 53.02
C VAL A 305 -19.26 11.18 54.03
N ASP A 306 -18.59 12.21 54.50
CA ASP A 306 -17.51 12.09 55.47
C ASP A 306 -18.05 11.51 56.79
N GLY A 307 -17.37 10.49 57.33
CA GLY A 307 -17.77 9.78 58.55
C GLY A 307 -18.95 8.83 58.41
N ALA A 308 -19.56 8.72 57.22
CA ALA A 308 -20.65 7.76 57.00
C ALA A 308 -20.13 6.30 57.13
N LYS A 309 -20.73 5.54 58.05
CA LYS A 309 -20.38 4.14 58.32
C LYS A 309 -21.17 3.14 57.47
N THR A 310 -22.29 3.56 56.93
CA THR A 310 -23.18 2.70 56.14
C THR A 310 -23.69 3.45 54.90
N ALA A 311 -23.99 2.69 53.86
CA ALA A 311 -24.67 3.17 52.67
C ALA A 311 -25.74 2.17 52.26
N THR A 312 -26.89 2.68 51.73
CA THR A 312 -27.96 1.83 51.24
C THR A 312 -27.93 1.79 49.73
N VAL A 313 -28.07 0.58 49.18
CA VAL A 313 -28.18 0.39 47.71
C VAL A 313 -29.60 0.81 47.32
N ALA A 314 -29.73 1.97 46.65
CA ALA A 314 -31.03 2.50 46.22
C ALA A 314 -31.53 1.84 44.94
N ALA A 315 -30.63 1.43 44.04
CA ALA A 315 -31.02 0.75 42.80
C ALA A 315 -29.88 -0.14 42.27
N VAL A 316 -30.24 -1.21 41.60
CA VAL A 316 -29.32 -2.11 40.89
C VAL A 316 -29.72 -2.15 39.43
N THR A 317 -28.84 -1.72 38.56
CA THR A 317 -29.05 -1.79 37.11
C THR A 317 -28.15 -2.85 36.51
N LYS A 318 -28.74 -3.90 35.94
CA LYS A 318 -27.99 -4.90 35.16
C LYS A 318 -28.08 -4.53 33.69
N ARG A 319 -26.90 -4.41 33.04
CA ARG A 319 -26.82 -4.20 31.58
C ARG A 319 -26.08 -5.37 30.98
N SER A 320 -26.69 -6.02 30.01
CA SER A 320 -26.03 -7.01 29.17
C SER A 320 -25.42 -6.30 27.96
N ARG A 321 -24.16 -6.54 27.71
CA ARG A 321 -23.49 -6.04 26.51
C ARG A 321 -23.03 -7.23 25.68
N LYS A 322 -23.54 -7.32 24.46
CA LYS A 322 -23.07 -8.32 23.50
C LYS A 322 -21.76 -7.82 22.91
N GLN A 323 -20.68 -8.52 23.18
CA GLN A 323 -19.39 -8.23 22.55
C GLN A 323 -19.34 -8.98 21.22
N GLN A 324 -19.12 -8.24 20.13
CA GLN A 324 -18.91 -8.84 18.83
C GLN A 324 -17.50 -9.45 18.77
N PRO A 325 -17.30 -10.56 18.04
CA PRO A 325 -15.97 -11.08 17.78
C PRO A 325 -15.13 -10.04 17.03
N PRO A 326 -13.78 -10.08 17.15
CA PRO A 326 -12.92 -9.20 16.38
C PRO A 326 -13.10 -9.47 14.88
N THR A 327 -12.99 -8.40 14.08
CA THR A 327 -12.97 -8.51 12.61
C THR A 327 -11.61 -9.04 12.13
N PRO A 328 -11.56 -9.61 10.91
CA PRO A 328 -10.29 -9.90 10.27
C PRO A 328 -9.37 -8.67 10.21
N PHE A 329 -8.08 -8.89 10.17
CA PHE A 329 -7.11 -7.80 10.10
C PHE A 329 -7.07 -7.15 8.72
N ALA A 330 -7.15 -5.81 8.70
CA ALA A 330 -6.58 -5.02 7.62
C ALA A 330 -5.08 -4.82 7.84
N THR A 331 -4.33 -4.38 6.83
CA THR A 331 -2.87 -4.16 6.92
C THR A 331 -2.46 -3.32 8.13
N THR A 332 -3.13 -2.19 8.35
CA THR A 332 -2.80 -1.27 9.44
C THR A 332 -3.12 -1.85 10.82
N SER A 333 -4.24 -2.55 10.97
CA SER A 333 -4.61 -3.18 12.24
C SER A 333 -3.71 -4.37 12.58
N LEU A 334 -3.26 -5.14 11.57
CA LEU A 334 -2.24 -6.18 11.75
C LEU A 334 -0.92 -5.60 12.24
N GLN A 335 -0.46 -4.51 11.62
CA GLN A 335 0.77 -3.84 12.04
C GLN A 335 0.68 -3.28 13.46
N ALA A 336 -0.48 -2.70 13.83
CA ALA A 336 -0.71 -2.16 15.17
C ALA A 336 -0.72 -3.27 16.23
N ALA A 337 -1.39 -4.39 15.95
CA ALA A 337 -1.41 -5.54 16.86
C ALA A 337 -0.01 -6.15 17.05
N ALA A 338 0.73 -6.33 15.96
CA ALA A 338 2.10 -6.85 16.01
C ALA A 338 3.07 -5.89 16.73
N ALA A 339 2.86 -4.56 16.59
CA ALA A 339 3.66 -3.56 17.29
C ALA A 339 3.46 -3.63 18.81
N ALA A 340 2.27 -3.97 19.29
CA ALA A 340 2.01 -4.22 20.71
C ALA A 340 2.82 -5.42 21.25
N GLU A 341 3.15 -6.38 20.40
CA GLU A 341 4.02 -7.52 20.69
C GLU A 341 5.51 -7.25 20.41
N GLY A 342 5.88 -5.99 20.15
CA GLY A 342 7.27 -5.59 19.89
C GLY A 342 7.79 -5.88 18.47
N ILE A 343 6.92 -6.21 17.53
CA ILE A 343 7.29 -6.47 16.13
C ILE A 343 7.10 -5.20 15.30
N SER A 344 8.16 -4.69 14.68
CA SER A 344 8.06 -3.48 13.84
C SER A 344 7.17 -3.70 12.61
N PRO A 345 6.47 -2.66 12.10
CA PRO A 345 5.60 -2.77 10.94
C PRO A 345 6.28 -3.39 9.70
N ALA A 346 7.53 -3.02 9.43
CA ALA A 346 8.30 -3.57 8.32
C ALA A 346 8.59 -5.09 8.49
N ARG A 347 8.86 -5.53 9.73
CA ARG A 347 9.06 -6.95 10.03
C ARG A 347 7.74 -7.72 9.95
N THR A 348 6.66 -7.13 10.44
CA THR A 348 5.30 -7.70 10.35
C THR A 348 4.94 -7.99 8.91
N MET A 349 5.13 -7.02 8.00
CA MET A 349 4.79 -7.22 6.59
C MET A 349 5.67 -8.26 5.91
N ARG A 350 6.96 -8.36 6.25
CA ARG A 350 7.83 -9.42 5.71
C ARG A 350 7.40 -10.83 6.16
N ILE A 351 7.00 -10.96 7.42
CA ILE A 351 6.49 -12.25 7.94
C ILE A 351 5.15 -12.57 7.26
N ALA A 352 4.23 -11.61 7.17
CA ALA A 352 2.95 -11.79 6.52
C ALA A 352 3.10 -12.19 5.04
N GLU A 353 4.01 -11.56 4.30
CA GLU A 353 4.35 -11.93 2.93
C GLU A 353 4.83 -13.40 2.84
N SER A 354 5.71 -13.81 3.74
CA SER A 354 6.20 -15.20 3.78
C SER A 354 5.07 -16.20 4.08
N LEU A 355 4.17 -15.87 4.99
CA LEU A 355 3.01 -16.70 5.32
C LEU A 355 2.00 -16.77 4.15
N TYR A 356 1.77 -15.65 3.47
CA TYR A 356 0.95 -15.60 2.27
C TYR A 356 1.52 -16.48 1.14
N MET A 357 2.80 -16.32 0.85
CA MET A 357 3.49 -17.16 -0.14
C MET A 357 3.46 -18.65 0.21
N ALA A 358 3.47 -19.01 1.49
CA ALA A 358 3.30 -20.38 1.94
C ALA A 358 1.85 -20.89 1.86
N GLY A 359 0.88 -20.02 1.60
CA GLY A 359 -0.55 -20.34 1.57
C GLY A 359 -1.18 -20.52 2.95
N LEU A 360 -0.57 -19.93 3.99
CA LEU A 360 -1.03 -20.03 5.37
C LEU A 360 -1.97 -18.88 5.77
N ILE A 361 -1.90 -17.75 5.09
CA ILE A 361 -2.81 -16.62 5.25
C ILE A 361 -3.26 -16.09 3.89
N SER A 362 -4.35 -15.33 3.88
CA SER A 362 -4.78 -14.55 2.72
C SER A 362 -3.84 -13.36 2.47
N TYR A 363 -4.02 -12.67 1.34
CA TYR A 363 -3.22 -11.53 0.93
C TYR A 363 -3.18 -10.45 2.04
N PRO A 364 -1.99 -10.07 2.52
CA PRO A 364 -1.87 -9.23 3.72
C PRO A 364 -1.96 -7.72 3.46
N ARG A 365 -1.98 -7.29 2.19
CA ARG A 365 -2.05 -5.87 1.81
C ARG A 365 -3.48 -5.49 1.42
N VAL A 366 -4.37 -5.47 2.41
CA VAL A 366 -5.78 -5.17 2.23
C VAL A 366 -6.21 -4.01 3.15
N ASP A 367 -7.14 -3.21 2.65
CA ASP A 367 -7.71 -2.07 3.38
C ASP A 367 -9.08 -2.41 4.00
N ASN A 368 -9.60 -3.60 3.73
CA ASN A 368 -10.88 -4.08 4.28
C ASN A 368 -10.69 -5.12 5.38
N THR A 369 -11.77 -5.43 6.08
CA THR A 369 -11.83 -6.40 7.19
C THR A 369 -12.78 -7.55 6.88
N VAL A 370 -12.95 -7.87 5.59
CA VAL A 370 -13.84 -8.93 5.10
C VAL A 370 -13.03 -9.92 4.28
N TYR A 371 -13.22 -11.20 4.52
CA TYR A 371 -12.64 -12.22 3.67
C TYR A 371 -13.39 -12.33 2.33
N PRO A 372 -12.69 -12.63 1.23
CA PRO A 372 -13.33 -12.95 -0.04
C PRO A 372 -14.29 -14.14 0.13
N ALA A 373 -15.42 -14.09 -0.57
CA ALA A 373 -16.41 -15.20 -0.54
C ALA A 373 -15.85 -16.52 -1.10
N THR A 374 -14.77 -16.44 -1.89
CA THR A 374 -14.06 -17.59 -2.46
C THR A 374 -13.17 -18.33 -1.47
N LEU A 375 -12.87 -17.72 -0.33
CA LEU A 375 -12.00 -18.31 0.69
C LEU A 375 -12.81 -19.24 1.60
N ASP A 376 -12.53 -20.53 1.54
CA ASP A 376 -13.09 -21.51 2.47
C ASP A 376 -12.40 -21.41 3.84
N LEU A 377 -13.03 -20.66 4.74
CA LEU A 377 -12.50 -20.46 6.11
C LEU A 377 -12.51 -21.76 6.93
N GLY A 378 -13.41 -22.69 6.64
CA GLY A 378 -13.45 -23.99 7.30
C GLY A 378 -12.17 -24.80 7.05
N LEU A 379 -11.75 -24.88 5.79
CA LEU A 379 -10.48 -25.53 5.41
C LEU A 379 -9.26 -24.75 5.90
N SER A 380 -9.31 -23.43 5.88
CA SER A 380 -8.20 -22.59 6.32
C SER A 380 -7.93 -22.68 7.84
N LEU A 381 -8.99 -22.81 8.64
CA LEU A 381 -8.90 -22.85 10.11
C LEU A 381 -8.72 -24.26 10.66
N ILE A 382 -8.82 -25.32 9.87
CA ILE A 382 -8.72 -26.69 10.37
C ILE A 382 -7.38 -26.96 11.08
N HIS A 383 -6.31 -26.36 10.62
CA HIS A 383 -4.97 -26.46 11.24
C HIS A 383 -4.84 -25.68 12.55
N ILE A 384 -5.73 -24.72 12.81
CA ILE A 384 -5.71 -23.90 14.02
C ILE A 384 -6.65 -24.46 15.08
N SER A 385 -7.79 -25.02 14.66
CA SER A 385 -8.82 -25.53 15.54
C SER A 385 -8.60 -26.99 16.01
N GLU A 386 -7.74 -27.76 15.34
CA GLU A 386 -7.49 -29.17 15.67
C GLU A 386 -6.14 -29.54 16.32
N PRO A 387 -5.20 -28.65 16.69
CA PRO A 387 -3.95 -29.07 17.34
C PRO A 387 -4.18 -29.71 18.72
N THR A 388 -5.37 -29.60 19.30
CA THR A 388 -5.68 -30.12 20.66
C THR A 388 -6.38 -31.50 20.63
N ARG A 389 -6.74 -32.05 19.49
CA ARG A 389 -7.39 -33.36 19.40
C ARG A 389 -6.44 -34.55 19.41
N HIS A 390 -5.12 -34.32 19.36
CA HIS A 390 -4.09 -35.35 19.36
C HIS A 390 -3.14 -35.27 20.58
N ALA A 391 -3.52 -34.56 21.65
CA ALA A 391 -2.79 -34.53 22.90
C ALA A 391 -3.52 -35.33 23.98
#